data_e723d500c123714d1be3b06187823930
#
_entry.id   e723d500c123714d1be3b06187823930
#
_cell.length_a   1.000
_cell.length_b   1.000
_cell.length_c   1.000
_cell.angle_alpha   90.00
_cell.angle_beta   90.00
_cell.angle_gamma   90.00
#
_symmetry.space_group_name_H-M   'P 1'
#
loop_
_entity.id
_entity.type
_entity.pdbx_description
1 polymer ?
#
loop_
_entity_poly.entity_id
_entity_poly.type
_entity_poly.pdbx_seq_one_letter_code
_entity_poly.pdbx_strand_id
1 'polypeptide(L)'
;MSEGIGASVQRKEDKKFLTGKGRYTDDINKAGQVYAHFVRSDVAHANIKSIDTKAASAASGVVAVYTGEDVAADGIGGPICGWVVPNRDGSATHEPPHPLLCLLYTSDAADEL
;
A
#
# COMPACT_ATOMS: atom_id res chain seq x y z
N MET A 1 -0.25 -32.69 -31.94
CA MET A 1 -0.55 -31.71 -30.89
C MET A 1 -1.81 -31.00 -31.33
N SER A 2 -2.87 -31.02 -30.53
CA SER A 2 -4.11 -30.33 -30.86
C SER A 2 -3.90 -28.82 -30.70
N GLU A 3 -3.84 -28.12 -31.80
CA GLU A 3 -3.88 -26.65 -31.79
C GLU A 3 -5.35 -26.22 -31.86
N GLY A 4 -5.79 -25.38 -30.95
CA GLY A 4 -7.14 -24.85 -30.99
C GLY A 4 -7.79 -24.69 -29.62
N ILE A 5 -9.10 -24.49 -29.62
CA ILE A 5 -9.90 -24.31 -28.39
C ILE A 5 -9.80 -25.58 -27.52
N GLY A 6 -9.38 -25.42 -26.27
CA GLY A 6 -9.18 -26.52 -25.31
C GLY A 6 -7.76 -27.10 -25.31
N ALA A 7 -6.83 -26.60 -26.13
CA ALA A 7 -5.43 -26.99 -26.04
C ALA A 7 -4.78 -26.48 -24.77
N SER A 8 -3.99 -27.34 -24.12
CA SER A 8 -3.19 -26.94 -22.95
C SER A 8 -2.02 -26.09 -23.42
N VAL A 9 -2.13 -24.77 -23.24
CA VAL A 9 -1.06 -23.84 -23.61
C VAL A 9 -0.21 -23.57 -22.36
N GLN A 10 1.08 -23.89 -22.44
CA GLN A 10 2.03 -23.57 -21.39
C GLN A 10 2.35 -22.06 -21.40
N ARG A 11 2.37 -21.43 -20.23
CA ARG A 11 2.80 -20.04 -20.11
C ARG A 11 4.29 -19.94 -20.40
N LYS A 12 4.70 -18.93 -21.14
CA LYS A 12 6.13 -18.70 -21.47
C LYS A 12 7.00 -18.52 -20.22
N GLU A 13 6.40 -18.07 -19.15
CA GLU A 13 7.07 -17.74 -17.88
C GLU A 13 7.25 -18.94 -16.95
N ASP A 14 6.43 -19.99 -17.11
CA ASP A 14 6.45 -21.16 -16.22
C ASP A 14 7.84 -21.77 -16.12
N LYS A 15 8.54 -21.90 -17.22
CA LYS A 15 9.92 -22.44 -17.24
C LYS A 15 10.87 -21.62 -16.37
N LYS A 16 10.75 -20.28 -16.41
CA LYS A 16 11.58 -19.37 -15.63
C LYS A 16 11.31 -19.53 -14.14
N PHE A 17 10.06 -19.62 -13.74
CA PHE A 17 9.67 -19.78 -12.33
C PHE A 17 9.98 -21.17 -11.80
N LEU A 18 9.67 -22.22 -12.53
CA LEU A 18 9.93 -23.61 -12.14
C LEU A 18 11.42 -23.94 -12.02
N THR A 19 12.28 -23.21 -12.73
CA THR A 19 13.74 -23.39 -12.67
C THR A 19 14.44 -22.47 -11.68
N GLY A 20 13.70 -21.74 -10.83
CA GLY A 20 14.25 -20.81 -9.85
C GLY A 20 14.90 -19.55 -10.44
N LYS A 21 14.61 -19.23 -11.71
CA LYS A 21 15.11 -18.03 -12.40
C LYS A 21 14.11 -16.87 -12.35
N GLY A 22 13.02 -17.04 -11.60
CA GLY A 22 12.09 -15.97 -11.29
C GLY A 22 12.78 -14.86 -10.50
N ARG A 23 12.31 -13.64 -10.65
CA ARG A 23 12.72 -12.50 -9.82
C ARG A 23 11.46 -11.79 -9.37
N TYR A 24 11.27 -11.75 -8.08
CA TYR A 24 10.22 -11.01 -7.41
C TYR A 24 10.79 -9.74 -6.79
N THR A 25 9.93 -8.92 -6.24
CA THR A 25 10.33 -7.64 -5.61
C THR A 25 11.37 -7.85 -4.50
N ASP A 26 11.19 -8.90 -3.70
CA ASP A 26 12.09 -9.25 -2.58
C ASP A 26 13.47 -9.75 -3.02
N ASP A 27 13.59 -10.19 -4.29
CA ASP A 27 14.89 -10.61 -4.86
C ASP A 27 15.73 -9.42 -5.35
N ILE A 28 15.16 -8.20 -5.31
CA ILE A 28 15.82 -7.00 -5.81
C ILE A 28 16.47 -6.26 -4.63
N ASN A 29 17.78 -6.43 -4.52
CA ASN A 29 18.58 -5.72 -3.52
C ASN A 29 19.43 -4.64 -4.19
N LYS A 30 19.40 -3.43 -3.64
CA LYS A 30 20.17 -2.28 -4.10
C LYS A 30 21.04 -1.73 -2.98
N ALA A 31 22.20 -1.22 -3.32
CA ALA A 31 23.06 -0.51 -2.37
C ALA A 31 22.29 0.71 -1.80
N GLY A 32 22.33 0.88 -0.49
CA GLY A 32 21.61 1.95 0.20
C GLY A 32 20.11 1.68 0.39
N GLN A 33 19.63 0.48 0.06
CA GLN A 33 18.25 0.09 0.33
C GLN A 33 17.98 0.10 1.82
N VAL A 34 16.83 0.64 2.20
CA VAL A 34 16.31 0.62 3.56
C VAL A 34 14.98 -0.13 3.60
N TYR A 35 14.60 -0.59 4.78
CA TYR A 35 13.33 -1.26 5.00
C TYR A 35 12.34 -0.28 5.66
N ALA A 36 11.12 -0.26 5.16
CA ALA A 36 10.03 0.50 5.78
C ALA A 36 9.24 -0.39 6.72
N HIS A 37 8.92 0.13 7.90
CA HIS A 37 8.00 -0.51 8.83
C HIS A 37 6.82 0.43 9.09
N PHE A 38 5.61 -0.06 8.87
CA PHE A 38 4.39 0.69 9.12
C PHE A 38 3.83 0.30 10.49
N VAL A 39 3.79 1.25 11.40
CA VAL A 39 3.10 1.09 12.67
C VAL A 39 1.60 1.18 12.41
N ARG A 40 0.87 0.15 12.77
CA ARG A 40 -0.58 0.08 12.61
C ARG A 40 -1.26 0.28 13.95
N SER A 41 -2.44 0.87 13.94
CA SER A 41 -3.28 0.97 15.12
C SER A 41 -3.84 -0.41 15.49
N ASP A 42 -4.03 -0.61 16.77
CA ASP A 42 -4.72 -1.77 17.37
C ASP A 42 -6.22 -1.52 17.57
N VAL A 43 -6.70 -0.32 17.22
CA VAL A 43 -8.10 0.07 17.31
C VAL A 43 -8.65 0.42 15.94
N ALA A 44 -9.89 0.03 15.68
CA ALA A 44 -10.53 0.17 14.39
C ALA A 44 -10.87 1.63 14.04
N HIS A 45 -11.30 2.43 15.02
CA HIS A 45 -11.65 3.83 14.82
C HIS A 45 -11.27 4.65 16.03
N ALA A 46 -10.40 5.65 15.84
CA ALA A 46 -9.96 6.53 16.91
C ALA A 46 -9.38 7.86 16.40
N ASN A 47 -9.40 8.87 17.23
CA ASN A 47 -8.68 10.11 17.00
C ASN A 47 -7.24 9.98 17.49
N ILE A 48 -6.28 10.24 16.64
CA ILE A 48 -4.87 10.33 17.00
C ILE A 48 -4.68 11.65 17.76
N LYS A 49 -4.38 11.57 19.06
CA LYS A 49 -4.14 12.76 19.91
C LYS A 49 -2.70 13.23 19.81
N SER A 50 -1.76 12.31 19.74
CA SER A 50 -0.34 12.59 19.60
C SER A 50 0.43 11.36 19.12
N ILE A 51 1.52 11.59 18.43
CA ILE A 51 2.48 10.55 18.05
C ILE A 51 3.84 10.97 18.59
N ASP A 52 4.40 10.20 19.52
CA ASP A 52 5.76 10.45 20.01
C ASP A 52 6.77 9.64 19.19
N THR A 53 7.52 10.33 18.33
CA THR A 53 8.52 9.74 17.44
C THR A 53 9.94 9.78 18.01
N LYS A 54 10.17 10.42 19.18
CA LYS A 54 11.51 10.71 19.70
C LYS A 54 12.35 9.46 19.92
N ALA A 55 11.78 8.45 20.58
CA ALA A 55 12.49 7.20 20.84
C ALA A 55 12.81 6.43 19.55
N ALA A 56 11.87 6.41 18.62
CA ALA A 56 12.05 5.77 17.32
C ALA A 56 13.12 6.48 16.48
N SER A 57 13.09 7.82 16.42
CA SER A 57 14.08 8.59 15.66
C SER A 57 15.50 8.51 16.25
N ALA A 58 15.62 8.27 17.55
CA ALA A 58 16.91 8.10 18.23
C ALA A 58 17.45 6.66 18.19
N ALA A 59 16.66 5.70 17.71
CA ALA A 59 17.05 4.30 17.69
C ALA A 59 18.16 4.02 16.66
N SER A 60 19.12 3.20 17.02
CA SER A 60 20.21 2.83 16.13
C SER A 60 19.70 2.12 14.88
N GLY A 61 20.15 2.54 13.70
CA GLY A 61 19.75 1.98 12.42
C GLY A 61 18.49 2.58 11.82
N VAL A 62 17.80 3.48 12.51
CA VAL A 62 16.67 4.23 11.97
C VAL A 62 17.20 5.40 11.12
N VAL A 63 16.78 5.44 9.87
CA VAL A 63 17.17 6.51 8.93
C VAL A 63 16.21 7.69 9.04
N ALA A 64 14.91 7.43 9.13
CA ALA A 64 13.88 8.45 9.26
C ALA A 64 12.60 7.86 9.88
N VAL A 65 11.80 8.74 10.48
CA VAL A 65 10.45 8.43 10.98
C VAL A 65 9.52 9.49 10.41
N TYR A 66 8.48 9.08 9.75
CA TYR A 66 7.49 9.96 9.14
C TYR A 66 6.12 9.76 9.76
N THR A 67 5.42 10.85 9.94
CA THR A 67 4.01 10.89 10.40
C THR A 67 3.09 11.36 9.27
N GLY A 68 1.80 11.31 9.49
CA GLY A 68 0.83 11.85 8.53
C GLY A 68 0.99 13.36 8.32
N GLU A 69 1.42 14.10 9.34
CA GLU A 69 1.68 15.54 9.25
C GLU A 69 2.87 15.85 8.33
N ASP A 70 3.94 15.06 8.40
CA ASP A 70 5.10 15.21 7.54
C ASP A 70 4.73 14.99 6.07
N VAL A 71 3.98 13.92 5.79
CA VAL A 71 3.51 13.61 4.43
C VAL A 71 2.57 14.69 3.89
N ALA A 72 1.71 15.24 4.74
CA ALA A 72 0.83 16.34 4.35
C ALA A 72 1.60 17.64 4.10
N ALA A 73 2.61 17.93 4.91
CA ALA A 73 3.48 19.11 4.75
C ALA A 73 4.28 19.07 3.44
N ASP A 74 4.70 17.87 3.03
CA ASP A 74 5.39 17.64 1.75
C ASP A 74 4.46 17.71 0.53
N GLY A 75 3.15 17.89 0.74
CA GLY A 75 2.15 17.98 -0.32
C GLY A 75 1.94 16.67 -1.07
N ILE A 76 2.31 15.54 -0.48
CA ILE A 76 2.12 14.23 -1.07
C ILE A 76 0.65 13.85 -0.91
N GLY A 77 -0.06 13.76 -2.04
CA GLY A 77 -1.45 13.33 -2.08
C GLY A 77 -1.62 11.84 -1.77
N GLY A 78 -2.83 11.46 -1.43
CA GLY A 78 -3.20 10.05 -1.26
C GLY A 78 -3.50 9.35 -2.58
N PRO A 79 -3.80 8.05 -2.54
CA PRO A 79 -4.29 7.31 -3.69
C PRO A 79 -5.54 7.99 -4.27
N ILE A 80 -5.57 8.10 -5.58
CA ILE A 80 -6.75 8.59 -6.29
C ILE A 80 -7.70 7.43 -6.60
N CYS A 81 -9.00 7.68 -6.56
CA CYS A 81 -9.97 6.73 -7.07
C CYS A 81 -9.83 6.63 -8.59
N GLY A 82 -9.33 5.50 -9.09
CA GLY A 82 -9.16 5.26 -10.53
C GLY A 82 -10.47 4.91 -11.27
N TRP A 83 -11.55 4.71 -10.54
CA TRP A 83 -12.85 4.37 -11.10
C TRP A 83 -13.95 5.18 -10.42
N VAL A 84 -14.36 6.23 -11.11
CA VAL A 84 -15.50 7.07 -10.67
C VAL A 84 -16.77 6.48 -11.28
N VAL A 85 -17.67 5.97 -10.45
CA VAL A 85 -18.98 5.49 -10.87
C VAL A 85 -20.01 6.57 -10.54
N PRO A 86 -20.73 7.13 -11.53
CA PRO A 86 -21.74 8.14 -11.25
C PRO A 86 -22.88 7.54 -10.42
N ASN A 87 -23.46 8.36 -9.55
CA ASN A 87 -24.65 8.00 -8.80
C ASN A 87 -25.84 7.77 -9.76
N ARG A 88 -26.88 7.09 -9.27
CA ARG A 88 -28.07 6.78 -10.07
C ARG A 88 -28.79 8.03 -10.63
N ASP A 89 -28.64 9.16 -9.98
CA ASP A 89 -29.18 10.48 -10.41
C ASP A 89 -28.25 11.23 -11.36
N GLY A 90 -27.11 10.64 -11.74
CA GLY A 90 -26.11 11.25 -12.61
C GLY A 90 -25.13 12.19 -11.90
N SER A 91 -25.26 12.39 -10.59
CA SER A 91 -24.31 13.19 -9.81
C SER A 91 -22.96 12.46 -9.66
N ALA A 92 -21.89 13.22 -9.44
CA ALA A 92 -20.58 12.65 -9.15
C ALA A 92 -20.59 11.92 -7.80
N THR A 93 -19.92 10.76 -7.74
CA THR A 93 -19.67 10.07 -6.47
C THR A 93 -18.79 10.93 -5.58
N HIS A 94 -19.10 10.96 -4.29
CA HIS A 94 -18.23 11.60 -3.31
C HIS A 94 -16.92 10.80 -3.19
N GLU A 95 -15.82 11.48 -3.44
CA GLU A 95 -14.47 10.92 -3.30
C GLU A 95 -13.82 11.51 -2.04
N PRO A 96 -13.89 10.79 -0.89
CA PRO A 96 -13.21 11.27 0.30
C PRO A 96 -11.69 11.20 0.10
N PRO A 97 -10.93 12.16 0.67
CA PRO A 97 -9.48 12.10 0.63
C PRO A 97 -8.96 10.89 1.42
N HIS A 98 -8.06 10.14 0.80
CA HIS A 98 -7.38 9.01 1.44
C HIS A 98 -5.92 9.39 1.70
N PRO A 99 -5.56 9.86 2.90
CA PRO A 99 -4.17 10.16 3.22
C PRO A 99 -3.31 8.89 3.23
N LEU A 100 -2.06 8.99 2.76
CA LEU A 100 -1.12 7.86 2.77
C LEU A 100 -0.78 7.38 4.18
N LEU A 101 -0.67 8.32 5.13
CA LEU A 101 -0.52 8.05 6.55
C LEU A 101 -1.67 8.75 7.29
N CYS A 102 -2.30 8.03 8.21
CA CYS A 102 -3.49 8.52 8.87
C CYS A 102 -3.19 9.70 9.81
N LEU A 103 -3.99 10.76 9.67
CA LEU A 103 -4.16 11.82 10.65
C LEU A 103 -5.31 11.47 11.61
N LEU A 104 -6.27 10.72 11.11
CA LEU A 104 -7.40 10.14 11.82
C LEU A 104 -7.46 8.66 11.46
N TYR A 105 -7.47 7.76 12.43
CA TYR A 105 -7.62 6.35 12.15
C TYR A 105 -9.10 5.99 12.04
N THR A 106 -9.49 5.60 10.82
CA THR A 106 -10.79 4.99 10.56
C THR A 106 -10.54 3.69 9.80
N SER A 107 -10.90 2.54 10.36
CA SER A 107 -11.01 1.32 9.57
C SER A 107 -12.39 1.27 8.91
N ASP A 108 -12.44 0.72 7.71
CA ASP A 108 -13.71 0.36 7.09
C ASP A 108 -14.24 -0.90 7.80
N ALA A 109 -15.45 -0.81 8.34
CA ALA A 109 -16.11 -1.92 9.02
C ALA A 109 -16.39 -3.14 8.10
N ALA A 110 -16.13 -3.02 6.80
CA ALA A 110 -16.25 -4.10 5.84
C ALA A 110 -15.07 -5.09 5.86
N ASP A 111 -13.93 -4.70 6.45
CA ASP A 111 -12.72 -5.55 6.51
C ASP A 111 -12.70 -6.47 7.76
N GLU A 112 -13.75 -6.45 8.59
CA GLU A 112 -13.82 -7.19 9.86
C GLU A 112 -14.78 -8.39 9.83
N LEU A 113 -15.04 -9.00 8.66
CA LEU A 113 -15.83 -10.22 8.54
C LEU A 113 -14.98 -11.43 8.18
#